data_087a1028883102e20a0c4567692bc14b
#
_entry.id   087a1028883102e20a0c4567692bc14b
#
_cell.length_a   1.000
_cell.length_b   1.000
_cell.length_c   1.000
_cell.angle_alpha   90.00
_cell.angle_beta   90.00
_cell.angle_gamma   90.00
#
_symmetry.space_group_name_H-M   'P 1'
#
loop_
_entity.id
_entity.type
_entity.pdbx_description
1 polymer ?
#
loop_
_entity_poly.entity_id
_entity_poly.type
_entity_poly.pdbx_seq_one_letter_code
_entity_poly.pdbx_strand_id
1 'polypeptide(L)'
;MADSRDALLAFIVLGAGAVGTVVGGFWLAVYWMRSLGKKVGYSLAPLGFSRPRGGFLAGIGAGMSVGVGAVLLGMIVNPMSILVLERLGYSTESTIQQPFMEGLVGWVQESPGVAVPAIILVVVLFGPAVEELVFRGAIFNGLYRLGALVSTRSFGKDHGRSSTKTIFIASALASSVMFALLHLEPVLLPVLLILAITLCALFQRTGSLLPPFVAHATFNSVAAVLIILSGLKVLNIPI
;
A
#
# COMPACT_ATOMS: atom_id res chain seq x y z
N MET A 1 -5.11 29.46 -7.66
CA MET A 1 -4.69 28.09 -7.96
C MET A 1 -3.54 27.79 -7.02
N ALA A 2 -3.69 26.84 -6.09
CA ALA A 2 -2.55 26.39 -5.29
C ALA A 2 -1.52 25.78 -6.26
N ASP A 3 -0.27 26.17 -6.12
CA ASP A 3 0.81 25.62 -6.94
C ASP A 3 0.86 24.10 -6.70
N SER A 4 1.02 23.31 -7.75
CA SER A 4 1.13 21.84 -7.66
C SER A 4 2.22 21.40 -6.68
N ARG A 5 3.22 22.25 -6.44
CA ARG A 5 4.27 22.07 -5.42
C ARG A 5 3.75 22.17 -4.00
N ASP A 6 2.84 23.11 -3.73
CA ASP A 6 2.25 23.32 -2.40
C ASP A 6 1.32 22.13 -2.05
N ALA A 7 0.55 21.63 -3.02
CA ALA A 7 -0.27 20.45 -2.85
C ALA A 7 0.58 19.19 -2.56
N LEU A 8 1.69 19.02 -3.28
CA LEU A 8 2.63 17.91 -3.05
C LEU A 8 3.30 18.01 -1.68
N LEU A 9 3.73 19.21 -1.27
CA LEU A 9 4.32 19.44 0.04
C LEU A 9 3.30 19.19 1.16
N ALA A 10 2.07 19.66 1.01
CA ALA A 10 0.99 19.40 1.96
C ALA A 10 0.71 17.89 2.08
N PHE A 11 0.64 17.18 0.96
CA PHE A 11 0.48 15.71 0.94
C PHE A 11 1.62 14.98 1.66
N ILE A 12 2.87 15.38 1.40
CA ILE A 12 4.05 14.79 2.07
C ILE A 12 4.01 15.06 3.59
N VAL A 13 3.71 16.30 4.01
CA VAL A 13 3.71 16.67 5.44
C VAL A 13 2.56 15.98 6.18
N LEU A 14 1.35 15.99 5.63
CA LEU A 14 0.18 15.33 6.23
C LEU A 14 0.37 13.81 6.24
N GLY A 15 0.89 13.25 5.14
CA GLY A 15 1.22 11.84 5.04
C GLY A 15 2.27 11.42 6.07
N ALA A 16 3.36 12.16 6.22
CA ALA A 16 4.40 11.89 7.22
C ALA A 16 3.85 11.96 8.65
N GLY A 17 2.97 12.92 8.94
CA GLY A 17 2.29 13.03 10.24
C GLY A 17 1.38 11.83 10.54
N ALA A 18 0.57 11.42 9.57
CA ALA A 18 -0.29 10.24 9.68
C ALA A 18 0.53 8.96 9.90
N VAL A 19 1.60 8.78 9.13
CA VAL A 19 2.55 7.66 9.28
C VAL A 19 3.16 7.65 10.66
N GLY A 20 3.69 8.78 11.12
CA GLY A 20 4.28 8.90 12.45
C GLY A 20 3.29 8.49 13.54
N THR A 21 2.04 8.92 13.43
CA THR A 21 0.98 8.57 14.39
C THR A 21 0.63 7.08 14.37
N VAL A 22 0.44 6.49 13.19
CA VAL A 22 0.05 5.07 13.07
C VAL A 22 1.19 4.14 13.45
N VAL A 23 2.40 4.41 12.95
CA VAL A 23 3.58 3.58 13.24
C VAL A 23 4.03 3.74 14.68
N GLY A 24 4.02 4.98 15.20
CA GLY A 24 4.33 5.27 16.59
C GLY A 24 3.32 4.64 17.55
N GLY A 25 2.03 4.74 17.24
CA GLY A 25 0.97 4.10 18.00
C GLY A 25 1.09 2.57 18.02
N PHE A 26 1.37 1.96 16.88
CA PHE A 26 1.65 0.52 16.80
C PHE A 26 2.86 0.13 17.65
N TRP A 27 3.96 0.88 17.53
CA TRP A 27 5.19 0.63 18.29
C TRP A 27 4.95 0.75 19.80
N LEU A 28 4.21 1.78 20.20
CA LEU A 28 3.82 1.99 21.59
C LEU A 28 2.97 0.83 22.09
N ALA A 29 1.97 0.38 21.32
CA ALA A 29 1.13 -0.76 21.66
C ALA A 29 1.95 -2.07 21.79
N VAL A 30 2.88 -2.34 20.85
CA VAL A 30 3.79 -3.50 20.93
C VAL A 30 4.72 -3.40 22.14
N TYR A 31 5.23 -2.20 22.44
CA TYR A 31 6.05 -1.96 23.61
C TYR A 31 5.27 -2.25 24.90
N TRP A 32 4.06 -1.70 25.05
CA TRP A 32 3.18 -1.96 26.20
C TRP A 32 2.82 -3.44 26.36
N MET A 33 2.44 -4.12 25.27
CA MET A 33 2.14 -5.55 25.29
C MET A 33 3.32 -6.42 25.74
N ARG A 34 4.55 -6.01 25.44
CA ARG A 34 5.77 -6.73 25.80
C ARG A 34 6.29 -6.37 27.20
N SER A 35 6.10 -5.11 27.64
CA SER A 35 6.56 -4.66 28.96
C SER A 35 5.78 -5.30 30.12
N LEU A 36 4.57 -5.79 29.85
CA LEU A 36 3.78 -6.55 30.83
C LEU A 36 4.39 -7.91 31.20
N GLY A 37 5.60 -8.25 30.73
CA GLY A 37 6.24 -9.50 31.09
C GLY A 37 7.73 -9.68 30.86
N LYS A 38 8.47 -8.84 30.12
CA LYS A 38 9.92 -9.06 29.83
C LYS A 38 10.65 -7.79 29.39
N LYS A 39 12.00 -7.73 29.62
CA LYS A 39 12.90 -6.71 29.07
C LYS A 39 12.77 -6.64 27.54
N VAL A 40 12.42 -5.49 27.00
CA VAL A 40 12.22 -5.27 25.56
C VAL A 40 13.46 -4.61 24.97
N GLY A 41 14.10 -5.29 24.00
CA GLY A 41 15.08 -4.64 23.13
C GLY A 41 14.40 -3.84 22.01
N TYR A 42 15.00 -2.72 21.62
CA TYR A 42 14.57 -1.95 20.47
C TYR A 42 14.83 -2.74 19.19
N SER A 43 13.77 -3.12 18.47
CA SER A 43 13.86 -3.82 17.20
C SER A 43 12.73 -3.41 16.28
N LEU A 44 13.05 -3.14 15.00
CA LEU A 44 12.07 -2.87 13.96
C LEU A 44 11.55 -4.14 13.28
N ALA A 45 12.10 -5.31 13.63
CA ALA A 45 11.64 -6.59 13.09
C ALA A 45 10.13 -6.86 13.28
N PRO A 46 9.49 -6.42 14.39
CA PRO A 46 8.03 -6.54 14.52
C PRO A 46 7.23 -5.79 13.46
N LEU A 47 7.79 -4.74 12.87
CA LEU A 47 7.18 -3.97 11.77
C LEU A 47 7.48 -4.59 10.39
N GLY A 48 8.28 -5.66 10.32
CA GLY A 48 8.64 -6.33 9.07
C GLY A 48 9.99 -5.90 8.49
N PHE A 49 10.80 -5.11 9.21
CA PHE A 49 12.19 -4.85 8.83
C PHE A 49 13.06 -6.07 9.14
N SER A 50 12.88 -7.09 8.35
CA SER A 50 13.55 -8.37 8.48
C SER A 50 13.86 -8.96 7.11
N ARG A 51 14.81 -9.88 7.07
CA ARG A 51 15.11 -10.63 5.84
C ARG A 51 13.89 -11.49 5.46
N PRO A 52 13.44 -11.46 4.18
CA PRO A 52 12.33 -12.29 3.73
C PRO A 52 12.64 -13.79 3.95
N ARG A 53 11.67 -14.56 4.40
CA ARG A 53 11.76 -16.01 4.36
C ARG A 53 11.93 -16.45 2.91
N GLY A 54 12.92 -17.29 2.64
CA GLY A 54 13.31 -17.67 1.27
C GLY A 54 14.41 -16.81 0.64
N GLY A 55 14.82 -15.71 1.31
CA GLY A 55 15.93 -14.84 0.89
C GLY A 55 15.49 -13.61 0.06
N PHE A 56 16.43 -12.71 -0.18
CA PHE A 56 16.16 -11.43 -0.84
C PHE A 56 15.69 -11.60 -2.30
N LEU A 57 16.39 -12.39 -3.09
CA LEU A 57 16.07 -12.58 -4.51
C LEU A 57 14.70 -13.22 -4.70
N ALA A 58 14.37 -14.24 -3.92
CA ALA A 58 13.04 -14.84 -3.94
C ALA A 58 11.95 -13.86 -3.50
N GLY A 59 12.25 -13.02 -2.49
CA GLY A 59 11.34 -11.97 -2.04
C GLY A 59 11.08 -10.91 -3.11
N ILE A 60 12.12 -10.45 -3.80
CA ILE A 60 12.01 -9.50 -4.91
C ILE A 60 11.23 -10.12 -6.07
N GLY A 61 11.58 -11.36 -6.49
CA GLY A 61 10.88 -12.05 -7.56
C GLY A 61 9.39 -12.27 -7.27
N ALA A 62 9.05 -12.68 -6.03
CA ALA A 62 7.67 -12.81 -5.61
C ALA A 62 6.92 -11.46 -5.63
N GLY A 63 7.58 -10.39 -5.16
CA GLY A 63 7.03 -9.04 -5.22
C GLY A 63 6.76 -8.59 -6.64
N MET A 64 7.74 -8.67 -7.54
CA MET A 64 7.57 -8.33 -8.95
C MET A 64 6.44 -9.12 -9.61
N SER A 65 6.37 -10.43 -9.38
CA SER A 65 5.32 -11.28 -9.94
C SER A 65 3.93 -10.85 -9.48
N VAL A 66 3.77 -10.51 -8.20
CA VAL A 66 2.50 -10.00 -7.66
C VAL A 66 2.17 -8.62 -8.24
N GLY A 67 3.15 -7.71 -8.35
CA GLY A 67 2.94 -6.38 -8.92
C GLY A 67 2.52 -6.44 -10.39
N VAL A 68 3.22 -7.22 -11.21
CA VAL A 68 2.84 -7.46 -12.61
C VAL A 68 1.46 -8.11 -12.71
N GLY A 69 1.19 -9.12 -11.89
CA GLY A 69 -0.13 -9.75 -11.82
C GLY A 69 -1.25 -8.78 -11.50
N ALA A 70 -1.01 -7.83 -10.59
CA ALA A 70 -1.99 -6.80 -10.25
C ALA A 70 -2.22 -5.81 -11.40
N VAL A 71 -1.17 -5.43 -12.16
CA VAL A 71 -1.30 -4.62 -13.37
C VAL A 71 -2.17 -5.32 -14.41
N LEU A 72 -1.87 -6.59 -14.71
CA LEU A 72 -2.65 -7.40 -15.67
C LEU A 72 -4.11 -7.58 -15.22
N LEU A 73 -4.32 -7.78 -13.92
CA LEU A 73 -5.66 -7.85 -13.33
C LEU A 73 -6.40 -6.51 -13.50
N GLY A 74 -5.72 -5.39 -13.28
CA GLY A 74 -6.26 -4.03 -13.46
C GLY A 74 -6.74 -3.78 -14.89
N MET A 75 -6.01 -4.28 -15.90
CA MET A 75 -6.43 -4.17 -17.31
C MET A 75 -7.77 -4.83 -17.60
N ILE A 76 -8.17 -5.81 -16.79
CA ILE A 76 -9.45 -6.52 -16.92
C ILE A 76 -10.51 -5.91 -15.99
N VAL A 77 -10.13 -5.70 -14.73
CA VAL A 77 -11.08 -5.29 -13.67
C VAL A 77 -11.52 -3.83 -13.82
N ASN A 78 -10.60 -2.92 -14.20
CA ASN A 78 -10.94 -1.50 -14.27
C ASN A 78 -12.02 -1.21 -15.34
N PRO A 79 -11.95 -1.72 -16.59
CA PRO A 79 -13.04 -1.55 -17.56
C PRO A 79 -14.37 -2.16 -17.07
N MET A 80 -14.33 -3.28 -16.34
CA MET A 80 -15.53 -3.86 -15.74
C MET A 80 -16.10 -2.97 -14.64
N SER A 81 -15.26 -2.37 -13.82
CA SER A 81 -15.66 -1.42 -12.78
C SER A 81 -16.34 -0.20 -13.39
N ILE A 82 -15.77 0.37 -14.46
CA ILE A 82 -16.37 1.48 -15.22
C ILE A 82 -17.78 1.09 -15.68
N LEU A 83 -17.90 -0.03 -16.39
CA LEU A 83 -19.19 -0.49 -16.91
C LEU A 83 -20.25 -0.69 -15.82
N VAL A 84 -19.85 -1.22 -14.66
CA VAL A 84 -20.76 -1.44 -13.53
C VAL A 84 -21.18 -0.11 -12.91
N LEU A 85 -20.24 0.81 -12.68
CA LEU A 85 -20.52 2.11 -12.08
C LEU A 85 -21.45 2.94 -12.96
N GLU A 86 -21.19 3.01 -14.27
CA GLU A 86 -22.04 3.70 -15.25
C GLU A 86 -23.48 3.12 -15.28
N ARG A 87 -23.62 1.77 -15.26
CA ARG A 87 -24.95 1.14 -15.21
C ARG A 87 -25.71 1.42 -13.92
N LEU A 88 -24.99 1.68 -12.83
CA LEU A 88 -25.59 2.08 -11.55
C LEU A 88 -25.83 3.58 -11.44
N GLY A 89 -25.47 4.37 -12.47
CA GLY A 89 -25.63 5.82 -12.49
C GLY A 89 -24.59 6.60 -11.70
N TYR A 90 -23.44 5.98 -11.37
CA TYR A 90 -22.34 6.66 -10.70
C TYR A 90 -21.36 7.24 -11.72
N SER A 91 -20.78 8.41 -11.39
CA SER A 91 -19.69 8.98 -12.16
C SER A 91 -18.44 8.10 -12.05
N THR A 92 -17.75 7.94 -13.17
CA THR A 92 -16.44 7.28 -13.26
C THR A 92 -15.29 8.27 -13.36
N GLU A 93 -15.59 9.58 -13.34
CA GLU A 93 -14.59 10.64 -13.32
C GLU A 93 -13.89 10.68 -11.97
N SER A 94 -12.56 10.67 -12.01
CA SER A 94 -11.74 10.84 -10.84
C SER A 94 -11.63 12.31 -10.47
N THR A 95 -12.07 12.67 -9.27
CA THR A 95 -12.03 14.05 -8.78
C THR A 95 -10.74 14.42 -8.06
N ILE A 96 -9.91 13.43 -7.72
CA ILE A 96 -8.67 13.60 -6.96
C ILE A 96 -7.46 13.10 -7.74
N GLN A 97 -7.49 11.84 -8.16
CA GLN A 97 -6.32 11.22 -8.77
C GLN A 97 -6.06 11.76 -10.18
N GLN A 98 -7.10 11.97 -10.99
CA GLN A 98 -6.92 12.48 -12.35
C GLN A 98 -6.32 13.89 -12.36
N PRO A 99 -6.86 14.91 -11.64
CA PRO A 99 -6.23 16.23 -11.57
C PRO A 99 -4.79 16.21 -11.02
N PHE A 100 -4.51 15.27 -10.08
CA PHE A 100 -3.16 15.08 -9.57
C PHE A 100 -2.21 14.55 -10.65
N MET A 101 -2.64 13.53 -11.42
CA MET A 101 -1.84 12.99 -12.53
C MET A 101 -1.63 14.01 -13.64
N GLU A 102 -2.66 14.77 -14.02
CA GLU A 102 -2.56 15.87 -14.99
C GLU A 102 -1.55 16.93 -14.53
N GLY A 103 -1.57 17.29 -13.25
CA GLY A 103 -0.59 18.18 -12.65
C GLY A 103 0.85 17.66 -12.74
N LEU A 104 1.06 16.35 -12.53
CA LEU A 104 2.38 15.73 -12.69
C LEU A 104 2.83 15.72 -14.16
N VAL A 105 1.92 15.46 -15.10
CA VAL A 105 2.19 15.55 -16.55
C VAL A 105 2.63 16.96 -16.92
N GLY A 106 1.89 17.98 -16.47
CA GLY A 106 2.26 19.39 -16.67
C GLY A 106 3.65 19.71 -16.11
N TRP A 107 3.94 19.21 -14.91
CA TRP A 107 5.28 19.41 -14.31
C TRP A 107 6.40 18.76 -15.10
N VAL A 108 6.18 17.55 -15.66
CA VAL A 108 7.15 16.91 -16.56
C VAL A 108 7.36 17.74 -17.82
N GLN A 109 6.29 18.34 -18.38
CA GLN A 109 6.41 19.20 -19.57
C GLN A 109 7.25 20.46 -19.30
N GLU A 110 7.06 21.09 -18.14
CA GLU A 110 7.75 22.32 -17.76
C GLU A 110 9.19 22.10 -17.31
N SER A 111 9.45 21.02 -16.56
CA SER A 111 10.74 20.80 -15.88
C SER A 111 11.11 19.31 -15.81
N PRO A 112 11.33 18.62 -16.93
CA PRO A 112 11.51 17.16 -16.96
C PRO A 112 12.71 16.69 -16.13
N GLY A 113 13.80 17.45 -16.08
CA GLY A 113 15.01 17.11 -15.33
C GLY A 113 14.81 17.02 -13.82
N VAL A 114 13.79 17.70 -13.26
CA VAL A 114 13.43 17.66 -11.84
C VAL A 114 12.21 16.77 -11.61
N ALA A 115 11.20 16.89 -12.46
CA ALA A 115 9.94 16.18 -12.28
C ALA A 115 10.10 14.65 -12.40
N VAL A 116 10.85 14.17 -13.38
CA VAL A 116 11.03 12.72 -13.61
C VAL A 116 11.67 12.02 -12.40
N PRO A 117 12.85 12.44 -11.89
CA PRO A 117 13.40 11.80 -10.70
C PRO A 117 12.53 11.97 -9.44
N ALA A 118 11.82 13.10 -9.30
CA ALA A 118 10.91 13.30 -8.18
C ALA A 118 9.71 12.36 -8.23
N ILE A 119 9.08 12.16 -9.41
CA ILE A 119 7.98 11.21 -9.60
C ILE A 119 8.44 9.78 -9.27
N ILE A 120 9.60 9.37 -9.77
CA ILE A 120 10.14 8.04 -9.46
C ILE A 120 10.37 7.89 -7.95
N LEU A 121 11.00 8.88 -7.33
CA LEU A 121 11.29 8.83 -5.90
C LEU A 121 10.02 8.79 -5.06
N VAL A 122 9.02 9.65 -5.36
CA VAL A 122 7.82 9.79 -4.51
C VAL A 122 6.78 8.73 -4.84
N VAL A 123 6.41 8.57 -6.12
CA VAL A 123 5.29 7.69 -6.51
C VAL A 123 5.69 6.21 -6.52
N VAL A 124 6.94 5.90 -6.94
CA VAL A 124 7.36 4.49 -7.07
C VAL A 124 8.05 3.98 -5.81
N LEU A 125 8.84 4.80 -5.13
CA LEU A 125 9.66 4.33 -4.01
C LEU A 125 9.11 4.77 -2.66
N PHE A 126 9.02 6.06 -2.40
CA PHE A 126 8.72 6.58 -1.06
C PHE A 126 7.26 6.34 -0.65
N GLY A 127 6.30 6.63 -1.53
CA GLY A 127 4.88 6.39 -1.28
C GLY A 127 4.61 4.92 -0.92
N PRO A 128 4.93 3.96 -1.81
CA PRO A 128 4.80 2.55 -1.51
C PRO A 128 5.52 2.09 -0.24
N ALA A 129 6.74 2.58 0.03
CA ALA A 129 7.49 2.21 1.24
C ALA A 129 6.75 2.63 2.52
N VAL A 130 6.23 3.85 2.53
CA VAL A 130 5.47 4.42 3.64
C VAL A 130 4.13 3.70 3.80
N GLU A 131 3.41 3.48 2.71
CA GLU A 131 2.12 2.79 2.74
C GLU A 131 2.25 1.35 3.22
N GLU A 132 3.27 0.61 2.75
CA GLU A 132 3.50 -0.75 3.24
C GLU A 132 3.87 -0.77 4.73
N LEU A 133 4.65 0.18 5.20
CA LEU A 133 4.97 0.31 6.62
C LEU A 133 3.71 0.54 7.46
N VAL A 134 2.82 1.42 7.01
CA VAL A 134 1.56 1.73 7.71
C VAL A 134 0.60 0.56 7.65
N PHE A 135 0.27 0.09 6.44
CA PHE A 135 -0.82 -0.87 6.26
C PHE A 135 -0.40 -2.29 6.60
N ARG A 136 0.80 -2.73 6.23
CA ARG A 136 1.26 -4.11 6.49
C ARG A 136 2.07 -4.20 7.77
N GLY A 137 3.02 -3.28 7.98
CA GLY A 137 3.85 -3.25 9.17
C GLY A 137 3.07 -2.94 10.45
N ALA A 138 2.20 -1.92 10.41
CA ALA A 138 1.48 -1.45 11.58
C ALA A 138 0.04 -1.98 11.66
N ILE A 139 -0.86 -1.61 10.74
CA ILE A 139 -2.30 -1.90 10.86
C ILE A 139 -2.58 -3.40 10.78
N PHE A 140 -2.27 -4.03 9.65
CA PHE A 140 -2.52 -5.47 9.47
C PHE A 140 -1.83 -6.31 10.55
N ASN A 141 -0.54 -6.11 10.73
CA ASN A 141 0.25 -6.88 11.69
C ASN A 141 -0.17 -6.62 13.15
N GLY A 142 -0.55 -5.38 13.47
CA GLY A 142 -1.09 -5.01 14.78
C GLY A 142 -2.41 -5.73 15.07
N LEU A 143 -3.37 -5.66 14.14
CA LEU A 143 -4.66 -6.35 14.26
C LEU A 143 -4.47 -7.87 14.35
N TYR A 144 -3.61 -8.44 13.53
CA TYR A 144 -3.32 -9.86 13.54
C TYR A 144 -2.72 -10.33 14.89
N ARG A 145 -1.74 -9.58 15.43
CA ARG A 145 -1.12 -9.89 16.73
C ARG A 145 -2.10 -9.72 17.89
N LEU A 146 -2.91 -8.66 17.85
CA LEU A 146 -3.94 -8.42 18.86
C LEU A 146 -4.98 -9.55 18.85
N GLY A 147 -5.48 -9.92 17.67
CA GLY A 147 -6.43 -11.03 17.52
C GLY A 147 -5.85 -12.36 18.02
N ALA A 148 -4.58 -12.65 17.70
CA ALA A 148 -3.90 -13.84 18.19
C ALA A 148 -3.75 -13.83 19.72
N LEU A 149 -3.43 -12.68 20.31
CA LEU A 149 -3.33 -12.51 21.79
C LEU A 149 -4.67 -12.74 22.47
N VAL A 150 -5.75 -12.12 21.95
CA VAL A 150 -7.10 -12.29 22.48
C VAL A 150 -7.55 -13.74 22.38
N SER A 151 -7.36 -14.37 21.21
CA SER A 151 -7.73 -15.78 21.01
C SER A 151 -7.00 -16.72 21.98
N THR A 152 -5.71 -16.51 22.20
CA THR A 152 -4.93 -17.34 23.13
C THR A 152 -5.38 -17.17 24.58
N ARG A 153 -5.75 -15.94 24.98
CA ARG A 153 -6.24 -15.65 26.34
C ARG A 153 -7.65 -16.19 26.60
N SER A 154 -8.54 -16.10 25.60
CA SER A 154 -9.95 -16.46 25.76
C SER A 154 -10.22 -17.96 25.59
N PHE A 155 -9.44 -18.65 24.75
CA PHE A 155 -9.72 -20.03 24.34
C PHE A 155 -8.57 -21.00 24.60
N GLY A 156 -7.46 -20.53 25.19
CA GLY A 156 -6.27 -21.36 25.44
C GLY A 156 -5.45 -21.63 24.17
N LYS A 157 -4.33 -22.37 24.32
CA LYS A 157 -3.37 -22.62 23.21
C LYS A 157 -3.87 -23.65 22.19
N ASP A 158 -4.92 -24.41 22.49
CA ASP A 158 -5.38 -25.55 21.67
C ASP A 158 -6.39 -25.18 20.58
N HIS A 159 -6.79 -23.91 20.47
CA HIS A 159 -7.65 -23.43 19.39
C HIS A 159 -6.82 -23.21 18.13
N GLY A 160 -6.63 -24.27 17.43
CA GLY A 160 -5.73 -24.49 16.31
C GLY A 160 -5.94 -23.61 15.07
N ARG A 161 -5.53 -24.14 13.95
CA ARG A 161 -5.44 -23.58 12.58
C ARG A 161 -6.64 -22.73 12.13
N SER A 162 -7.86 -23.04 12.60
CA SER A 162 -9.10 -22.31 12.24
C SER A 162 -9.13 -20.89 12.80
N SER A 163 -8.81 -20.72 14.09
CA SER A 163 -8.75 -19.40 14.71
C SER A 163 -7.69 -18.49 14.07
N THR A 164 -6.52 -19.03 13.79
CA THR A 164 -5.44 -18.29 13.11
C THR A 164 -5.84 -17.82 11.70
N LYS A 165 -6.56 -18.67 10.94
CA LYS A 165 -7.05 -18.32 9.60
C LYS A 165 -8.10 -17.21 9.67
N THR A 166 -9.04 -17.29 10.61
CA THR A 166 -10.09 -16.27 10.78
C THR A 166 -9.48 -14.93 11.18
N ILE A 167 -8.52 -14.91 12.12
CA ILE A 167 -7.83 -13.69 12.53
C ILE A 167 -7.07 -13.09 11.34
N PHE A 168 -6.38 -13.92 10.54
CA PHE A 168 -5.71 -13.45 9.33
C PHE A 168 -6.70 -12.79 8.37
N ILE A 169 -7.79 -13.45 8.03
CA ILE A 169 -8.80 -12.94 7.10
C ILE A 169 -9.39 -11.62 7.60
N ALA A 170 -9.81 -11.55 8.85
CA ALA A 170 -10.37 -10.34 9.43
C ALA A 170 -9.38 -9.17 9.42
N SER A 171 -8.12 -9.42 9.81
CA SER A 171 -7.08 -8.39 9.84
C SER A 171 -6.69 -7.93 8.43
N ALA A 172 -6.59 -8.86 7.48
CA ALA A 172 -6.28 -8.55 6.09
C ALA A 172 -7.41 -7.76 5.43
N LEU A 173 -8.67 -8.15 5.63
CA LEU A 173 -9.81 -7.40 5.11
C LEU A 173 -9.88 -5.99 5.69
N ALA A 174 -9.77 -5.85 7.02
CA ALA A 174 -9.82 -4.53 7.66
C ALA A 174 -8.73 -3.59 7.13
N SER A 175 -7.47 -4.04 7.07
CA SER A 175 -6.36 -3.24 6.54
C SER A 175 -6.53 -2.94 5.05
N SER A 176 -6.99 -3.91 4.25
CA SER A 176 -7.12 -3.76 2.80
C SER A 176 -8.29 -2.85 2.39
N VAL A 177 -9.41 -2.92 3.12
CA VAL A 177 -10.54 -2.01 2.90
C VAL A 177 -10.14 -0.57 3.22
N MET A 178 -9.46 -0.35 4.36
CA MET A 178 -8.94 0.98 4.70
C MET A 178 -7.98 1.49 3.63
N PHE A 179 -7.04 0.66 3.17
CA PHE A 179 -6.11 1.01 2.11
C PHE A 179 -6.83 1.42 0.82
N ALA A 180 -7.76 0.61 0.34
CA ALA A 180 -8.47 0.86 -0.91
C ALA A 180 -9.36 2.12 -0.83
N LEU A 181 -10.07 2.33 0.28
CA LEU A 181 -10.95 3.48 0.47
C LEU A 181 -10.19 4.80 0.55
N LEU A 182 -8.98 4.81 1.11
CA LEU A 182 -8.16 6.03 1.21
C LEU A 182 -7.63 6.52 -0.14
N HIS A 183 -7.71 5.71 -1.19
CA HIS A 183 -7.38 6.16 -2.55
C HIS A 183 -8.47 7.00 -3.18
N LEU A 184 -9.72 6.94 -2.67
CA LEU A 184 -10.88 7.71 -3.14
C LEU A 184 -11.18 7.55 -4.63
N GLU A 185 -10.85 6.37 -5.20
CA GLU A 185 -10.98 6.03 -6.61
C GLU A 185 -11.91 4.83 -6.80
N PRO A 186 -13.21 5.05 -7.05
CA PRO A 186 -14.20 3.98 -7.17
C PRO A 186 -13.86 2.96 -8.25
N VAL A 187 -13.32 3.40 -9.39
CA VAL A 187 -12.94 2.53 -10.52
C VAL A 187 -11.83 1.57 -10.11
N LEU A 188 -10.84 2.04 -9.36
CA LEU A 188 -9.67 1.26 -8.94
C LEU A 188 -9.93 0.43 -7.67
N LEU A 189 -11.01 0.72 -6.94
CA LEU A 189 -11.28 0.10 -5.64
C LEU A 189 -11.21 -1.43 -5.66
N PRO A 190 -11.79 -2.17 -6.65
CA PRO A 190 -11.71 -3.62 -6.65
C PRO A 190 -10.28 -4.15 -6.84
N VAL A 191 -9.50 -3.57 -7.76
CA VAL A 191 -8.13 -4.02 -8.00
C VAL A 191 -7.21 -3.67 -6.84
N LEU A 192 -7.39 -2.49 -6.22
CA LEU A 192 -6.63 -2.08 -5.03
C LEU A 192 -6.94 -2.98 -3.83
N LEU A 193 -8.20 -3.37 -3.65
CA LEU A 193 -8.61 -4.30 -2.60
C LEU A 193 -7.94 -5.67 -2.77
N ILE A 194 -7.96 -6.23 -3.98
CA ILE A 194 -7.35 -7.53 -4.30
C ILE A 194 -5.83 -7.45 -4.11
N LEU A 195 -5.19 -6.40 -4.63
CA LEU A 195 -3.77 -6.14 -4.41
C LEU A 195 -3.46 -6.07 -2.92
N ALA A 196 -4.18 -5.26 -2.16
CA ALA A 196 -3.95 -5.05 -0.73
C ALA A 196 -4.06 -6.35 0.09
N ILE A 197 -5.06 -7.20 -0.19
CA ILE A 197 -5.20 -8.52 0.45
C ILE A 197 -3.99 -9.41 0.09
N THR A 198 -3.57 -9.39 -1.18
CA THR A 198 -2.42 -10.16 -1.65
C THR A 198 -1.13 -9.71 -0.98
N LEU A 199 -0.94 -8.40 -0.78
CA LEU A 199 0.21 -7.85 -0.06
C LEU A 199 0.20 -8.25 1.43
N CYS A 200 -0.96 -8.32 2.09
CA CYS A 200 -1.08 -8.87 3.45
C CYS A 200 -0.65 -10.35 3.50
N ALA A 201 -1.08 -11.15 2.50
CA ALA A 201 -0.67 -12.56 2.41
C ALA A 201 0.84 -12.72 2.14
N LEU A 202 1.39 -11.86 1.27
CA LEU A 202 2.82 -11.85 0.96
C LEU A 202 3.65 -11.46 2.19
N PHE A 203 3.23 -10.43 2.93
CA PHE A 203 3.84 -10.03 4.20
C PHE A 203 3.79 -11.16 5.23
N GLN A 204 2.64 -11.79 5.42
CA GLN A 204 2.46 -12.87 6.39
C GLN A 204 3.34 -14.10 6.06
N ARG A 205 3.48 -14.43 4.78
CA ARG A 205 4.31 -15.57 4.32
C ARG A 205 5.79 -15.29 4.47
N THR A 206 6.23 -14.08 4.15
CA THR A 206 7.66 -13.72 4.11
C THR A 206 8.18 -13.15 5.43
N GLY A 207 7.30 -12.57 6.24
CA GLY A 207 7.65 -11.88 7.48
C GLY A 207 8.43 -10.59 7.25
N SER A 208 8.43 -10.05 6.02
CA SER A 208 9.22 -8.89 5.61
C SER A 208 8.38 -7.91 4.80
N LEU A 209 8.65 -6.61 4.94
CA LEU A 209 8.05 -5.55 4.12
C LEU A 209 8.62 -5.50 2.70
N LEU A 210 9.80 -6.07 2.45
CA LEU A 210 10.45 -5.97 1.14
C LEU A 210 9.59 -6.54 0.00
N PRO A 211 9.05 -7.77 0.07
CA PRO A 211 8.23 -8.30 -1.03
C PRO A 211 6.94 -7.51 -1.30
N PRO A 212 6.12 -7.12 -0.30
CA PRO A 212 4.96 -6.25 -0.55
C PRO A 212 5.37 -4.88 -1.09
N PHE A 213 6.45 -4.27 -0.59
CA PHE A 213 6.98 -3.03 -1.13
C PHE A 213 7.34 -3.15 -2.62
N VAL A 214 8.08 -4.20 -3.00
CA VAL A 214 8.46 -4.44 -4.41
C VAL A 214 7.21 -4.64 -5.28
N ALA A 215 6.20 -5.37 -4.80
CA ALA A 215 4.95 -5.57 -5.52
C ALA A 215 4.21 -4.25 -5.75
N HIS A 216 4.09 -3.44 -4.72
CA HIS A 216 3.42 -2.14 -4.77
C HIS A 216 4.18 -1.15 -5.66
N ALA A 217 5.51 -1.05 -5.50
CA ALA A 217 6.37 -0.23 -6.36
C ALA A 217 6.27 -0.64 -7.84
N THR A 218 6.23 -1.95 -8.13
CA THR A 218 6.02 -2.46 -9.49
C THR A 218 4.66 -2.05 -10.04
N PHE A 219 3.60 -2.13 -9.26
CA PHE A 219 2.26 -1.69 -9.66
C PHE A 219 2.25 -0.17 -9.96
N ASN A 220 2.78 0.66 -9.06
CA ASN A 220 2.81 2.11 -9.23
C ASN A 220 3.75 2.57 -10.34
N SER A 221 4.78 1.78 -10.68
CA SER A 221 5.72 2.12 -11.76
C SER A 221 5.04 2.26 -13.12
N VAL A 222 3.94 1.54 -13.35
CA VAL A 222 3.18 1.64 -14.61
C VAL A 222 2.54 3.03 -14.74
N ALA A 223 1.86 3.51 -13.69
CA ALA A 223 1.28 4.86 -13.68
C ALA A 223 2.37 5.93 -13.83
N ALA A 224 3.49 5.80 -13.10
CA ALA A 224 4.62 6.73 -13.20
C ALA A 224 5.21 6.77 -14.62
N VAL A 225 5.39 5.62 -15.27
CA VAL A 225 5.87 5.54 -16.67
C VAL A 225 4.89 6.23 -17.61
N LEU A 226 3.59 5.99 -17.48
CA LEU A 226 2.58 6.63 -18.32
C LEU A 226 2.59 8.16 -18.14
N ILE A 227 2.64 8.67 -16.91
CA ILE A 227 2.75 10.09 -16.61
C ILE A 227 4.00 10.70 -17.26
N ILE A 228 5.15 10.06 -17.10
CA ILE A 228 6.43 10.54 -17.64
C ILE A 228 6.41 10.56 -19.17
N LEU A 229 5.95 9.49 -19.82
CA LEU A 229 5.91 9.40 -21.27
C LEU A 229 4.90 10.37 -21.88
N SER A 230 3.76 10.61 -21.22
CA SER A 230 2.77 11.63 -21.62
C SER A 230 3.36 13.04 -21.46
N GLY A 231 4.02 13.33 -20.35
CA GLY A 231 4.67 14.62 -20.12
C GLY A 231 5.80 14.92 -21.09
N LEU A 232 6.58 13.89 -21.48
CA LEU A 232 7.63 14.01 -22.51
C LEU A 232 7.06 14.02 -23.93
N LYS A 233 5.74 13.96 -24.12
CA LYS A 233 5.04 13.91 -25.42
C LYS A 233 5.46 12.71 -26.30
N VAL A 234 5.94 11.64 -25.68
CA VAL A 234 6.26 10.36 -26.36
C VAL A 234 4.98 9.58 -26.61
N LEU A 235 4.01 9.67 -25.69
CA LEU A 235 2.70 9.05 -25.83
C LEU A 235 1.61 10.13 -25.74
N ASN A 236 0.63 10.05 -26.64
CA ASN A 236 -0.61 10.84 -26.61
C ASN A 236 -1.72 9.99 -25.98
N ILE A 237 -1.65 9.80 -24.68
CA ILE A 237 -2.69 9.08 -23.93
C ILE A 237 -3.47 10.14 -23.12
N PRO A 238 -4.81 10.22 -23.21
CA PRO A 238 -5.60 10.95 -22.25
C PRO A 238 -5.41 10.28 -20.88
N ILE A 239 -4.93 11.03 -19.91
CA ILE A 239 -4.69 10.60 -18.53
C ILE A 239 -5.82 11.13 -17.67
#